data_73b07d31d72b6d4d161a59d4a899b72e
#
_entry.id   73b07d31d72b6d4d161a59d4a899b72e
#
_cell.length_a   1.000
_cell.length_b   1.000
_cell.length_c   1.000
_cell.angle_alpha   90.00
_cell.angle_beta   90.00
_cell.angle_gamma   90.00
#
_symmetry.space_group_name_H-M   'P 1'
#
loop_
_entity.id
_entity.type
_entity.pdbx_description
1 polymer ?
#
loop_
_entity_poly.entity_id
_entity_poly.type
_entity_poly.pdbx_seq_one_letter_code
_entity_poly.pdbx_strand_id
1 'polypeptide(L)'
;MTPTPGIEPRQDDLTLPDYRGGGIVNLMSSIATALGGGSPYPPLAALPSQTLADARHLVLLVVDGLGHDYLLGRDGALRRHLRGQMTSVFPSTTASAIPTFLTGLAPQQHGLTGWHMYFREIGAIATPLPFRLRAGRRSLHHAGVTPATLFGLTPLYDRLPLPCHAVSPPPILPSD
;
A
#
# COMPACT_ATOMS: atom_id res chain seq x y z
N MET A 1 -5.14 15.35 38.67
CA MET A 1 -5.43 14.73 37.37
C MET A 1 -4.98 13.28 37.49
N THR A 2 -5.89 12.36 37.66
CA THR A 2 -5.62 10.92 37.65
C THR A 2 -5.30 10.49 36.22
N PRO A 3 -4.21 9.78 35.95
CA PRO A 3 -3.92 9.28 34.59
C PRO A 3 -5.03 8.32 34.19
N THR A 4 -5.56 8.49 32.99
CA THR A 4 -6.47 7.54 32.35
C THR A 4 -5.75 6.20 32.24
N PRO A 5 -6.34 5.07 32.70
CA PRO A 5 -5.71 3.76 32.57
C PRO A 5 -5.45 3.51 31.09
N GLY A 6 -4.18 3.35 30.73
CA GLY A 6 -3.79 2.90 29.41
C GLY A 6 -4.42 1.53 29.16
N ILE A 7 -5.20 1.40 28.09
CA ILE A 7 -5.64 0.10 27.60
C ILE A 7 -4.39 -0.55 27.00
N GLU A 8 -3.75 -1.44 27.77
CA GLU A 8 -2.71 -2.30 27.20
C GLU A 8 -3.40 -3.27 26.23
N PRO A 9 -3.03 -3.26 24.95
CA PRO A 9 -3.59 -4.21 23.99
C PRO A 9 -3.25 -5.63 24.44
N ARG A 10 -4.24 -6.47 24.60
CA ARG A 10 -4.03 -7.90 24.83
C ARG A 10 -3.40 -8.51 23.60
N GLN A 11 -2.52 -9.47 23.76
CA GLN A 11 -1.86 -10.17 22.67
C GLN A 11 -2.88 -10.81 21.69
N ASP A 12 -4.05 -11.18 22.20
CA ASP A 12 -5.17 -11.76 21.45
C ASP A 12 -5.94 -10.73 20.58
N ASP A 13 -5.72 -9.42 20.81
CA ASP A 13 -6.36 -8.33 20.04
C ASP A 13 -5.54 -7.91 18.81
N LEU A 14 -4.36 -8.50 18.61
CA LEU A 14 -3.46 -8.15 17.50
C LEU A 14 -3.76 -8.99 16.25
N THR A 15 -4.14 -8.33 15.18
CA THR A 15 -4.26 -8.98 13.87
C THR A 15 -2.92 -8.92 13.14
N LEU A 16 -2.31 -10.09 12.94
CA LEU A 16 -1.08 -10.21 12.16
C LEU A 16 -1.37 -10.13 10.65
N PRO A 17 -0.46 -9.56 9.84
CA PRO A 17 -0.60 -9.58 8.38
C PRO A 17 -0.62 -11.00 7.84
N ASP A 18 -1.60 -11.30 7.00
CA ASP A 18 -1.64 -12.56 6.27
C ASP A 18 -1.13 -12.37 4.84
N TYR A 19 0.11 -12.80 4.59
CA TYR A 19 0.72 -12.76 3.24
C TYR A 19 0.49 -14.05 2.45
N ARG A 20 -0.25 -15.02 3.01
CA ARG A 20 -0.48 -16.34 2.39
C ARG A 20 -1.81 -16.45 1.65
N GLY A 21 -2.54 -15.36 1.54
CA GLY A 21 -3.81 -15.31 0.82
C GLY A 21 -4.85 -14.36 1.40
N GLY A 22 -4.55 -13.69 2.52
CA GLY A 22 -5.52 -12.84 3.23
C GLY A 22 -5.14 -11.36 3.37
N GLY A 23 -4.10 -10.88 2.69
CA GLY A 23 -3.62 -9.52 2.83
C GLY A 23 -3.64 -8.68 1.55
N ILE A 24 -3.31 -7.39 1.68
CA ILE A 24 -3.27 -6.47 0.52
C ILE A 24 -2.20 -6.86 -0.51
N VAL A 25 -1.11 -7.53 -0.13
CA VAL A 25 -0.14 -8.06 -1.10
C VAL A 25 -0.78 -9.13 -2.00
N ASN A 26 -1.70 -9.91 -1.44
CA ASN A 26 -2.44 -10.95 -2.14
C ASN A 26 -3.49 -10.35 -3.08
N LEU A 27 -4.13 -9.22 -2.68
CA LEU A 27 -4.97 -8.45 -3.57
C LEU A 27 -4.19 -7.97 -4.80
N MET A 28 -3.00 -7.40 -4.58
CA MET A 28 -2.15 -6.95 -5.69
C MET A 28 -1.66 -8.11 -6.55
N SER A 29 -1.45 -9.28 -5.95
CA SER A 29 -1.16 -10.52 -6.68
C SER A 29 -2.32 -10.96 -7.57
N SER A 30 -3.57 -10.93 -7.06
CA SER A 30 -4.76 -11.23 -7.86
C SER A 30 -4.87 -10.32 -9.07
N ILE A 31 -4.67 -9.01 -8.86
CA ILE A 31 -4.73 -7.99 -9.92
C ILE A 31 -3.60 -8.22 -10.94
N ALA A 32 -2.36 -8.36 -10.47
CA ALA A 32 -1.21 -8.56 -11.35
C ALA A 32 -1.38 -9.81 -12.23
N THR A 33 -1.78 -10.93 -11.64
CA THR A 33 -1.99 -12.20 -12.36
C THR A 33 -3.14 -12.08 -13.36
N ALA A 34 -4.25 -11.44 -13.00
CA ALA A 34 -5.39 -11.24 -13.91
C ALA A 34 -5.02 -10.39 -15.12
N LEU A 35 -4.07 -9.46 -14.97
CA LEU A 35 -3.58 -8.57 -16.02
C LEU A 35 -2.34 -9.13 -16.77
N GLY A 36 -2.00 -10.41 -16.59
CA GLY A 36 -0.90 -11.07 -17.28
C GLY A 36 0.49 -10.80 -16.68
N GLY A 37 0.57 -10.19 -15.51
CA GLY A 37 1.81 -9.99 -14.78
C GLY A 37 2.12 -11.09 -13.78
N GLY A 38 3.32 -11.02 -13.17
CA GLY A 38 3.77 -11.93 -12.11
C GLY A 38 3.69 -11.33 -10.73
N SER A 39 3.62 -12.18 -9.71
CA SER A 39 3.69 -11.80 -8.30
C SER A 39 4.47 -12.84 -7.48
N PRO A 40 5.25 -12.41 -6.47
CA PRO A 40 5.89 -13.36 -5.54
C PRO A 40 4.92 -13.92 -4.49
N TYR A 41 3.67 -13.45 -4.45
CA TYR A 41 2.65 -13.86 -3.50
C TYR A 41 1.52 -14.63 -4.17
N PRO A 42 0.84 -15.53 -3.45
CA PRO A 42 -0.39 -16.15 -3.95
C PRO A 42 -1.49 -15.08 -4.10
N PRO A 43 -2.46 -15.28 -4.99
CA PRO A 43 -3.65 -14.43 -5.08
C PRO A 43 -4.44 -14.36 -3.78
N LEU A 44 -5.23 -13.30 -3.61
CA LEU A 44 -6.17 -13.16 -2.49
C LEU A 44 -7.22 -14.27 -2.57
N ALA A 45 -7.36 -15.04 -1.50
CA ALA A 45 -8.30 -16.18 -1.44
C ALA A 45 -9.76 -15.74 -1.69
N ALA A 46 -10.15 -14.57 -1.15
CA ALA A 46 -11.49 -14.00 -1.34
C ALA A 46 -11.71 -13.37 -2.73
N LEU A 47 -10.65 -13.17 -3.52
CA LEU A 47 -10.72 -12.61 -4.89
C LEU A 47 -9.66 -13.28 -5.78
N PRO A 48 -9.87 -14.52 -6.20
CA PRO A 48 -8.96 -15.20 -7.13
C PRO A 48 -8.79 -14.43 -8.45
N SER A 49 -7.61 -14.51 -9.05
CA SER A 49 -7.31 -13.78 -10.29
C SER A 49 -8.28 -14.10 -11.44
N GLN A 50 -8.78 -15.32 -11.51
CA GLN A 50 -9.77 -15.75 -12.51
C GLN A 50 -11.07 -14.93 -12.46
N THR A 51 -11.47 -14.48 -11.26
CA THR A 51 -12.66 -13.63 -11.10
C THR A 51 -12.51 -12.26 -11.79
N LEU A 52 -11.27 -11.81 -11.99
CA LEU A 52 -10.93 -10.55 -12.62
C LEU A 52 -10.56 -10.67 -14.10
N ALA A 53 -10.28 -11.87 -14.58
CA ALA A 53 -9.70 -12.12 -15.91
C ALA A 53 -10.59 -11.65 -17.07
N ASP A 54 -11.93 -11.75 -16.91
CA ASP A 54 -12.89 -11.35 -17.94
C ASP A 54 -13.29 -9.87 -17.87
N ALA A 55 -12.75 -9.13 -16.90
CA ALA A 55 -13.08 -7.72 -16.73
C ALA A 55 -12.45 -6.87 -17.84
N ARG A 56 -13.28 -6.11 -18.58
CA ARG A 56 -12.80 -5.18 -19.61
C ARG A 56 -11.96 -4.04 -19.01
N HIS A 57 -12.32 -3.58 -17.82
CA HIS A 57 -11.63 -2.55 -17.07
C HIS A 57 -11.55 -2.95 -15.61
N LEU A 58 -10.39 -2.75 -14.99
CA LEU A 58 -10.17 -3.00 -13.58
C LEU A 58 -9.83 -1.68 -12.89
N VAL A 59 -10.61 -1.32 -11.89
CA VAL A 59 -10.41 -0.09 -11.10
C VAL A 59 -10.14 -0.48 -9.65
N LEU A 60 -8.97 -0.15 -9.16
CA LEU A 60 -8.64 -0.26 -7.73
C LEU A 60 -8.81 1.10 -7.07
N LEU A 61 -9.82 1.23 -6.21
CA LEU A 61 -10.03 2.41 -5.37
C LEU A 61 -9.53 2.12 -3.95
N VAL A 62 -8.49 2.83 -3.52
CA VAL A 62 -7.97 2.75 -2.16
C VAL A 62 -8.50 3.94 -1.36
N VAL A 63 -9.28 3.65 -0.31
CA VAL A 63 -9.81 4.66 0.62
C VAL A 63 -9.03 4.54 1.92
N ASP A 64 -8.03 5.41 2.10
CA ASP A 64 -7.17 5.41 3.28
C ASP A 64 -7.96 5.75 4.55
N GLY A 65 -7.65 5.06 5.64
CA GLY A 65 -8.31 5.25 6.93
C GLY A 65 -9.71 4.64 7.06
N LEU A 66 -10.28 4.04 6.00
CA LEU A 66 -11.55 3.35 6.06
C LEU A 66 -11.35 1.88 6.47
N GLY A 67 -11.34 1.63 7.78
CA GLY A 67 -11.20 0.29 8.33
C GLY A 67 -12.48 -0.55 8.20
N HIS A 68 -12.30 -1.88 8.13
CA HIS A 68 -13.39 -2.85 8.03
C HIS A 68 -14.41 -2.71 9.15
N ASP A 69 -13.96 -2.65 10.40
CA ASP A 69 -14.86 -2.59 11.57
C ASP A 69 -15.64 -1.27 11.62
N TYR A 70 -15.02 -0.17 11.20
CA TYR A 70 -15.73 1.08 11.04
C TYR A 70 -16.85 0.96 9.99
N LEU A 71 -16.55 0.30 8.85
CA LEU A 71 -17.54 0.09 7.78
C LEU A 71 -18.70 -0.82 8.24
N LEU A 72 -18.41 -1.83 9.07
CA LEU A 72 -19.46 -2.70 9.62
C LEU A 72 -20.48 -1.95 10.48
N GLY A 73 -20.04 -0.92 11.19
CA GLY A 73 -20.87 -0.06 12.02
C GLY A 73 -21.65 1.03 11.27
N ARG A 74 -21.62 1.04 9.94
CA ARG A 74 -22.24 2.09 9.11
C ARG A 74 -23.15 1.51 8.05
N ASP A 75 -24.26 2.19 7.81
CA ASP A 75 -25.13 1.93 6.65
C ASP A 75 -24.64 2.72 5.44
N GLY A 76 -24.83 2.16 4.25
CA GLY A 76 -24.46 2.83 3.01
C GLY A 76 -24.13 1.89 1.87
N ALA A 77 -23.80 2.45 0.72
CA ALA A 77 -23.49 1.69 -0.48
C ALA A 77 -22.29 0.76 -0.30
N LEU A 78 -21.19 1.25 0.29
CA LEU A 78 -19.99 0.45 0.52
C LEU A 78 -20.27 -0.77 1.40
N ARG A 79 -21.06 -0.59 2.47
CA ARG A 79 -21.44 -1.70 3.35
C ARG A 79 -22.29 -2.76 2.63
N ARG A 80 -23.23 -2.33 1.78
CA ARG A 80 -24.07 -3.25 1.00
C ARG A 80 -23.29 -4.06 -0.03
N HIS A 81 -22.16 -3.51 -0.51
CA HIS A 81 -21.30 -4.16 -1.49
C HIS A 81 -20.04 -4.81 -0.87
N LEU A 82 -19.95 -4.86 0.46
CA LEU A 82 -18.85 -5.53 1.15
C LEU A 82 -18.79 -7.01 0.75
N ARG A 83 -17.64 -7.48 0.29
CA ARG A 83 -17.42 -8.86 -0.16
C ARG A 83 -16.53 -9.65 0.79
N GLY A 84 -15.75 -8.98 1.60
CA GLY A 84 -14.84 -9.64 2.54
C GLY A 84 -13.95 -8.65 3.27
N GLN A 85 -13.02 -9.18 4.00
CA GLN A 85 -11.99 -8.44 4.72
C GLN A 85 -10.61 -8.97 4.32
N MET A 86 -9.60 -8.14 4.51
CA MET A 86 -8.20 -8.52 4.34
C MET A 86 -7.34 -7.78 5.35
N THR A 87 -6.16 -8.31 5.62
CA THR A 87 -5.19 -7.63 6.49
C THR A 87 -4.38 -6.60 5.71
N SER A 88 -3.97 -5.56 6.39
CA SER A 88 -2.94 -4.65 5.89
C SER A 88 -1.57 -5.32 5.96
N VAL A 89 -0.51 -4.57 5.64
CA VAL A 89 0.88 -4.95 5.86
C VAL A 89 1.35 -4.53 7.25
N PHE A 90 2.55 -4.96 7.64
CA PHE A 90 3.19 -4.48 8.87
C PHE A 90 4.47 -3.68 8.52
N PRO A 91 4.62 -2.47 9.08
CA PRO A 91 3.67 -1.69 9.89
C PRO A 91 2.42 -1.29 9.08
N SER A 92 1.24 -1.26 9.73
CA SER A 92 -0.03 -0.91 9.07
C SER A 92 -0.21 0.62 9.01
N THR A 93 0.59 1.28 8.20
CA THR A 93 0.57 2.73 7.99
C THR A 93 0.45 3.03 6.50
N THR A 94 -0.04 4.23 6.16
CA THR A 94 -0.05 4.74 4.77
C THR A 94 1.32 4.61 4.10
N ALA A 95 2.39 4.92 4.86
CA ALA A 95 3.75 4.89 4.37
C ALA A 95 4.25 3.51 3.93
N SER A 96 3.67 2.43 4.45
CA SER A 96 3.99 1.05 4.08
C SER A 96 2.96 0.47 3.12
N ALA A 97 1.68 0.79 3.31
CA ALA A 97 0.59 0.23 2.52
C ALA A 97 0.57 0.78 1.08
N ILE A 98 0.79 2.09 0.89
CA ILE A 98 0.82 2.69 -0.45
C ILE A 98 1.94 2.11 -1.32
N PRO A 99 3.20 1.98 -0.86
CA PRO A 99 4.21 1.27 -1.64
C PRO A 99 3.83 -0.18 -1.97
N THR A 100 3.12 -0.87 -1.09
CA THR A 100 2.60 -2.22 -1.40
C THR A 100 1.58 -2.18 -2.54
N PHE A 101 0.64 -1.23 -2.55
CA PHE A 101 -0.29 -1.07 -3.68
C PHE A 101 0.43 -0.69 -4.98
N LEU A 102 1.48 0.12 -4.90
CA LEU A 102 2.25 0.53 -6.08
C LEU A 102 3.16 -0.56 -6.64
N THR A 103 3.71 -1.43 -5.78
CA THR A 103 4.73 -2.40 -6.19
C THR A 103 4.25 -3.85 -6.18
N GLY A 104 3.18 -4.16 -5.46
CA GLY A 104 2.77 -5.55 -5.18
C GLY A 104 3.71 -6.29 -4.22
N LEU A 105 4.62 -5.59 -3.54
CA LEU A 105 5.60 -6.15 -2.61
C LEU A 105 5.22 -5.81 -1.16
N ALA A 106 5.63 -6.65 -0.21
CA ALA A 106 5.46 -6.37 1.20
C ALA A 106 6.58 -5.45 1.74
N PRO A 107 6.38 -4.79 2.91
CA PRO A 107 7.34 -3.83 3.48
C PRO A 107 8.75 -4.37 3.67
N GLN A 108 8.92 -5.65 3.99
CA GLN A 108 10.23 -6.29 4.10
C GLN A 108 10.97 -6.41 2.76
N GLN A 109 10.27 -6.26 1.63
CA GLN A 109 10.87 -6.30 0.29
C GLN A 109 11.08 -4.90 -0.29
N HIS A 110 10.07 -4.01 -0.17
CA HIS A 110 10.23 -2.65 -0.69
C HIS A 110 10.96 -1.70 0.26
N GLY A 111 11.15 -2.08 1.54
CA GLY A 111 11.95 -1.33 2.50
C GLY A 111 11.32 -0.04 3.04
N LEU A 112 10.14 0.36 2.56
CA LEU A 112 9.48 1.61 2.96
C LEU A 112 8.51 1.32 4.11
N THR A 113 8.94 1.60 5.34
CA THR A 113 8.24 1.19 6.56
C THR A 113 7.75 2.35 7.42
N GLY A 114 8.07 3.59 7.05
CA GLY A 114 7.73 4.75 7.87
C GLY A 114 7.57 6.03 7.07
N TRP A 115 6.80 6.97 7.67
CA TRP A 115 6.58 8.29 7.07
C TRP A 115 7.87 9.11 6.97
N HIS A 116 8.80 8.94 7.92
CA HIS A 116 10.13 9.53 7.91
C HIS A 116 11.16 8.42 8.04
N MET A 117 12.10 8.36 7.10
CA MET A 117 13.14 7.35 7.07
C MET A 117 14.50 7.98 6.80
N TYR A 118 15.54 7.45 7.43
CA TYR A 118 16.91 7.80 7.11
C TYR A 118 17.37 6.99 5.90
N PHE A 119 17.86 7.68 4.89
CA PHE A 119 18.46 7.08 3.69
C PHE A 119 19.94 7.35 3.69
N ARG A 120 20.71 6.27 3.82
CA ARG A 120 22.18 6.34 3.84
C ARG A 120 22.73 6.89 2.52
N GLU A 121 22.08 6.60 1.41
CA GLU A 121 22.45 6.99 0.05
C GLU A 121 22.50 8.50 -0.13
N ILE A 122 21.69 9.21 0.62
CA ILE A 122 21.65 10.68 0.61
C ILE A 122 22.07 11.31 1.95
N GLY A 123 22.43 10.50 2.95
CA GLY A 123 22.87 10.94 4.26
C GLY A 123 21.82 11.76 5.04
N ALA A 124 20.53 11.57 4.78
CA ALA A 124 19.47 12.42 5.31
C ALA A 124 18.18 11.67 5.63
N ILE A 125 17.34 12.30 6.49
CA ILE A 125 15.99 11.82 6.72
C ILE A 125 15.07 12.42 5.65
N ALA A 126 14.37 11.56 4.94
CA ALA A 126 13.38 11.95 3.94
C ALA A 126 12.00 11.38 4.27
N THR A 127 10.99 11.93 3.60
CA THR A 127 9.60 11.47 3.60
C THR A 127 9.35 10.78 2.26
N PRO A 128 9.30 9.44 2.20
CA PRO A 128 9.28 8.69 0.94
C PRO A 128 8.13 9.06 0.02
N LEU A 129 6.89 9.09 0.51
CA LEU A 129 5.72 9.33 -0.32
C LEU A 129 5.70 10.74 -0.92
N PRO A 130 5.88 11.84 -0.15
CA PRO A 130 6.00 13.17 -0.73
C PRO A 130 7.36 13.43 -1.40
N PHE A 131 8.26 12.49 -1.39
CA PHE A 131 9.59 12.48 -1.98
C PHE A 131 10.41 13.76 -1.71
N ARG A 132 10.57 14.10 -0.43
CA ARG A 132 11.24 15.31 0.04
C ARG A 132 12.04 15.09 1.32
N LEU A 133 13.03 15.96 1.55
CA LEU A 133 13.75 15.98 2.83
C LEU A 133 12.81 16.35 3.97
N ARG A 134 13.01 15.75 5.14
CA ARG A 134 12.28 16.16 6.36
C ARG A 134 12.65 17.58 6.78
N ALA A 135 13.95 17.89 6.80
CA ALA A 135 14.44 19.23 7.08
C ALA A 135 14.30 20.13 5.84
N GLY A 136 13.72 21.31 6.00
CA GLY A 136 13.57 22.28 4.92
C GLY A 136 12.58 21.87 3.80
N ARG A 137 11.99 20.69 3.86
CA ARG A 137 10.95 20.17 2.94
C ARG A 137 11.30 20.27 1.44
N ARG A 138 12.59 20.31 1.11
CA ARG A 138 13.07 20.39 -0.29
C ARG A 138 12.79 19.08 -1.01
N SER A 139 12.26 19.17 -2.23
CA SER A 139 12.04 18.00 -3.09
C SER A 139 13.37 17.33 -3.45
N LEU A 140 13.40 16.00 -3.38
CA LEU A 140 14.56 15.21 -3.81
C LEU A 140 14.76 15.24 -5.32
N HIS A 141 13.69 15.46 -6.09
CA HIS A 141 13.79 15.64 -7.54
C HIS A 141 14.67 16.84 -7.93
N HIS A 142 14.61 17.93 -7.16
CA HIS A 142 15.47 19.10 -7.40
C HIS A 142 16.96 18.82 -7.14
N ALA A 143 17.27 17.73 -6.44
CA ALA A 143 18.65 17.26 -6.23
C ALA A 143 19.06 16.17 -7.25
N GLY A 144 18.23 15.92 -8.28
CA GLY A 144 18.48 14.88 -9.28
C GLY A 144 18.25 13.45 -8.77
N VAL A 145 17.64 13.29 -7.59
CA VAL A 145 17.31 11.98 -7.03
C VAL A 145 15.92 11.58 -7.54
N THR A 146 15.77 10.34 -7.96
CA THR A 146 14.46 9.78 -8.36
C THR A 146 14.04 8.65 -7.42
N PRO A 147 12.74 8.31 -7.29
CA PRO A 147 12.28 7.15 -6.54
C PRO A 147 12.94 5.85 -7.01
N ALA A 148 13.12 5.68 -8.31
CA ALA A 148 13.78 4.50 -8.87
C ALA A 148 15.24 4.37 -8.43
N THR A 149 16.00 5.49 -8.41
CA THR A 149 17.40 5.47 -7.96
C THR A 149 17.55 5.31 -6.45
N LEU A 150 16.62 5.86 -5.66
CA LEU A 150 16.72 5.81 -4.20
C LEU A 150 16.18 4.50 -3.62
N PHE A 151 15.07 3.99 -4.15
CA PHE A 151 14.41 2.80 -3.62
C PHE A 151 14.74 1.52 -4.40
N GLY A 152 15.22 1.63 -5.65
CA GLY A 152 15.47 0.47 -6.51
C GLY A 152 14.21 -0.33 -6.86
N LEU A 153 13.04 0.30 -6.79
CA LEU A 153 11.74 -0.33 -6.98
C LEU A 153 11.16 0.03 -8.35
N THR A 154 10.57 -0.98 -9.00
CA THR A 154 9.77 -0.79 -10.20
C THR A 154 8.29 -0.92 -9.82
N PRO A 155 7.47 0.09 -10.09
CA PRO A 155 6.04 0.02 -9.88
C PRO A 155 5.40 -1.16 -10.61
N LEU A 156 4.31 -1.69 -10.06
CA LEU A 156 3.60 -2.83 -10.66
C LEU A 156 3.07 -2.47 -12.05
N TYR A 157 2.53 -1.27 -12.20
CA TYR A 157 1.96 -0.80 -13.49
C TYR A 157 2.99 -0.71 -14.61
N ASP A 158 4.29 -0.51 -14.30
CA ASP A 158 5.38 -0.53 -15.29
C ASP A 158 5.79 -1.96 -15.70
N ARG A 159 5.35 -2.96 -14.94
CA ARG A 159 5.63 -4.38 -15.20
C ARG A 159 4.47 -5.12 -15.86
N LEU A 160 3.33 -4.46 -16.02
CA LEU A 160 2.14 -5.04 -16.65
C LEU A 160 2.15 -4.81 -18.16
N PRO A 161 1.66 -5.76 -18.96
CA PRO A 161 1.63 -5.64 -20.43
C PRO A 161 0.48 -4.76 -20.93
N LEU A 162 -0.24 -4.07 -20.06
CA LEU A 162 -1.44 -3.28 -20.36
C LEU A 162 -1.25 -1.85 -19.86
N PRO A 163 -1.90 -0.86 -20.52
CA PRO A 163 -1.90 0.52 -20.04
C PRO A 163 -2.53 0.62 -18.65
N CYS A 164 -1.80 1.23 -17.72
CA CYS A 164 -2.25 1.48 -16.36
C CYS A 164 -2.20 2.98 -16.07
N HIS A 165 -3.18 3.47 -15.33
CA HIS A 165 -3.25 4.86 -14.88
C HIS A 165 -3.36 4.90 -13.37
N ALA A 166 -2.48 5.67 -12.73
CA ALA A 166 -2.54 5.93 -11.30
C ALA A 166 -3.01 7.38 -11.06
N VAL A 167 -3.99 7.54 -10.17
CA VAL A 167 -4.51 8.85 -9.77
C VAL A 167 -4.38 8.95 -8.26
N SER A 168 -3.74 9.98 -7.78
CA SER A 168 -3.53 10.21 -6.35
C SER A 168 -3.60 11.71 -6.04
N PRO A 169 -4.07 12.10 -4.84
CA PRO A 169 -3.90 13.48 -4.38
C PRO A 169 -2.42 13.85 -4.32
N PRO A 170 -2.03 15.07 -4.71
CA PRO A 170 -0.67 15.53 -4.45
C PRO A 170 -0.40 15.52 -2.92
N PRO A 171 0.78 15.14 -2.44
CA PRO A 171 2.03 14.83 -3.13
C PRO A 171 2.41 13.33 -3.08
N ILE A 172 1.44 12.40 -3.18
CA ILE A 172 1.70 10.95 -2.99
C ILE A 172 2.32 10.31 -4.24
N LEU A 173 1.98 10.81 -5.42
CA LEU A 173 2.64 10.43 -6.66
C LEU A 173 3.29 11.66 -7.28
N PRO A 174 4.49 11.53 -7.90
CA PRO A 174 5.05 12.61 -8.67
C PRO A 174 4.08 12.94 -9.81
N SER A 175 3.69 14.21 -9.92
CA SER A 175 3.16 14.74 -11.17
C SER A 175 4.35 14.93 -12.11
N ASP A 176 4.28 14.38 -13.29
CA ASP A 176 5.22 14.66 -14.38
C ASP A 176 5.28 16.16 -14.68
#